data_d9ccfe1b0897d59a496d4514b5a9065d
#
_entry.id   d9ccfe1b0897d59a496d4514b5a9065d
#
_cell.length_a   1.000
_cell.length_b   1.000
_cell.length_c   1.000
_cell.angle_alpha   90.00
_cell.angle_beta   90.00
_cell.angle_gamma   90.00
#
_symmetry.space_group_name_H-M   'P 1'
#
loop_
_entity.id
_entity.type
_entity.pdbx_description
1 polymer ?
#
loop_
_entity_poly.entity_id
_entity_poly.type
_entity_poly.pdbx_seq_one_letter_code
_entity_poly.pdbx_strand_id
1 'polypeptide(L)'
;MARWAIAIHGGVGVDPNLPKHRQEGAKQVLARCLLDVLDLSLAERVLGRCLLDLLHAGATALDVVEAVVQELETDPCFNSGRGSALTRAGTVEIEASIMDGRGRRCGAVFGVSTVRNPVSLTRRVMGLPRPSPEAWVDRFIKR
;
A
#
# COMPACT_ATOMS: atom_id res chain seq x y z
N MET A 1 15.38 -11.23 20.34
CA MET A 1 14.63 -11.21 19.07
C MET A 1 13.69 -10.02 19.09
N ALA A 2 13.71 -9.19 18.05
CA ALA A 2 12.75 -8.09 17.91
C ALA A 2 11.33 -8.68 17.77
N ARG A 3 10.37 -8.21 18.57
CA ARG A 3 8.96 -8.59 18.42
C ARG A 3 8.32 -7.65 17.41
N TRP A 4 7.69 -8.20 16.40
CA TRP A 4 6.93 -7.45 15.40
C TRP A 4 5.53 -8.06 15.25
N ALA A 5 4.60 -7.26 14.79
CA ALA A 5 3.26 -7.68 14.43
C ALA A 5 2.84 -6.96 13.14
N ILE A 6 2.09 -7.63 12.30
CA ILE A 6 1.53 -7.07 11.08
C ILE A 6 0.04 -7.39 11.00
N ALA A 7 -0.75 -6.44 10.51
CA ALA A 7 -2.14 -6.63 10.17
C ALA A 7 -2.38 -6.11 8.76
N ILE A 8 -3.12 -6.86 7.95
CA ILE A 8 -3.44 -6.50 6.56
C ILE A 8 -4.96 -6.46 6.42
N HIS A 9 -5.47 -5.41 5.77
CA HIS A 9 -6.88 -5.22 5.47
C HIS A 9 -7.08 -5.04 3.96
N GLY A 10 -7.92 -5.86 3.36
CA GLY A 10 -8.15 -5.88 1.90
C GLY A 10 -9.18 -4.89 1.37
N GLY A 11 -9.70 -4.01 2.20
CA GLY A 11 -10.71 -3.02 1.84
C GLY A 11 -12.07 -3.24 2.52
N VAL A 12 -12.92 -2.23 2.48
CA VAL A 12 -14.29 -2.22 3.03
C VAL A 12 -15.27 -2.24 1.87
N GLY A 13 -16.35 -3.00 2.01
CA GLY A 13 -17.41 -3.06 1.01
C GLY A 13 -17.18 -4.21 0.01
N VAL A 14 -17.54 -5.40 0.46
CA VAL A 14 -17.67 -6.53 -0.46
C VAL A 14 -18.97 -6.31 -1.24
N ASP A 15 -18.88 -6.12 -2.55
CA ASP A 15 -20.05 -6.26 -3.42
C ASP A 15 -20.59 -7.70 -3.25
N PRO A 16 -21.79 -7.89 -2.72
CA PRO A 16 -22.35 -9.22 -2.52
C PRO A 16 -22.52 -9.98 -3.84
N ASN A 17 -22.52 -9.27 -4.97
CA ASN A 17 -22.61 -9.85 -6.31
C ASN A 17 -21.24 -10.15 -6.93
N LEU A 18 -20.16 -9.85 -6.23
CA LEU A 18 -18.81 -10.14 -6.73
C LEU A 18 -18.65 -11.65 -6.97
N PRO A 19 -18.22 -12.08 -8.16
CA PRO A 19 -18.02 -13.49 -8.46
C PRO A 19 -17.15 -14.19 -7.42
N LYS A 20 -17.55 -15.38 -6.99
CA LYS A 20 -16.86 -16.14 -5.92
C LYS A 20 -15.37 -16.31 -6.18
N HIS A 21 -14.96 -16.53 -7.45
CA HIS A 21 -13.55 -16.67 -7.82
C HIS A 21 -12.74 -15.41 -7.53
N ARG A 22 -13.33 -14.20 -7.67
CA ARG A 22 -12.66 -12.94 -7.33
C ARG A 22 -12.56 -12.74 -5.82
N GLN A 23 -13.59 -13.11 -5.07
CA GLN A 23 -13.54 -13.09 -3.60
C GLN A 23 -12.47 -14.04 -3.08
N GLU A 24 -12.40 -15.24 -3.66
CA GLU A 24 -11.42 -16.23 -3.26
C GLU A 24 -10.00 -15.83 -3.65
N GLY A 25 -9.81 -15.25 -4.85
CA GLY A 25 -8.54 -14.67 -5.27
C GLY A 25 -8.03 -13.59 -4.30
N ALA A 26 -8.90 -12.66 -3.90
CA ALA A 26 -8.52 -11.62 -2.94
C ALA A 26 -8.13 -12.21 -1.57
N LYS A 27 -8.88 -13.21 -1.07
CA LYS A 27 -8.53 -13.92 0.17
C LYS A 27 -7.19 -14.63 0.06
N GLN A 28 -6.91 -15.29 -1.08
CA GLN A 28 -5.64 -15.96 -1.32
C GLN A 28 -4.45 -14.99 -1.31
N VAL A 29 -4.60 -13.81 -1.92
CA VAL A 29 -3.53 -12.79 -1.89
C VAL A 29 -3.31 -12.27 -0.48
N LEU A 30 -4.38 -11.94 0.27
CA LEU A 30 -4.26 -11.52 1.67
C LEU A 30 -3.65 -12.62 2.54
N ALA A 31 -4.10 -13.87 2.37
CA ALA A 31 -3.55 -15.02 3.06
C ALA A 31 -2.07 -15.21 2.72
N ARG A 32 -1.70 -15.08 1.44
CA ARG A 32 -0.32 -15.14 0.99
C ARG A 32 0.54 -14.10 1.71
N CYS A 33 0.14 -12.84 1.71
CA CYS A 33 0.85 -11.77 2.41
C CYS A 33 0.98 -12.02 3.94
N LEU A 34 0.01 -12.73 4.56
CA LEU A 34 0.03 -13.08 5.98
C LEU A 34 0.80 -14.37 6.26
N LEU A 35 0.60 -15.42 5.44
CA LEU A 35 1.19 -16.75 5.63
C LEU A 35 2.70 -16.73 5.43
N ASP A 36 3.16 -15.84 4.59
CA ASP A 36 4.57 -15.57 4.37
C ASP A 36 5.28 -15.07 5.63
N VAL A 37 4.51 -14.47 6.52
CA VAL A 37 4.95 -14.05 7.86
C VAL A 37 4.93 -15.21 8.86
N LEU A 38 4.14 -16.29 8.62
CA LEU A 38 3.85 -17.36 9.58
C LEU A 38 4.46 -18.73 9.24
N ASP A 39 5.31 -18.85 8.20
CA ASP A 39 6.04 -20.08 7.85
C ASP A 39 5.16 -21.29 7.46
N LEU A 40 4.45 -21.23 6.32
CA LEU A 40 3.74 -22.37 5.75
C LEU A 40 3.94 -22.54 4.24
N SER A 41 4.50 -23.70 3.89
CA SER A 41 4.53 -24.45 2.62
C SER A 41 5.09 -23.88 1.29
N LEU A 42 5.66 -24.81 0.49
CA LEU A 42 6.64 -24.66 -0.60
C LEU A 42 6.20 -23.94 -1.88
N ALA A 43 4.93 -23.78 -2.17
CA ALA A 43 4.43 -23.25 -3.44
C ALA A 43 4.19 -21.71 -3.46
N GLU A 44 4.11 -21.11 -2.28
CA GLU A 44 3.77 -19.68 -2.09
C GLU A 44 5.02 -18.83 -1.79
N ARG A 45 6.17 -19.43 -1.89
CA ARG A 45 7.48 -18.96 -1.37
C ARG A 45 8.13 -17.78 -2.07
N VAL A 46 7.65 -17.33 -3.22
CA VAL A 46 8.42 -16.34 -4.00
C VAL A 46 8.17 -14.91 -3.50
N LEU A 47 6.97 -14.59 -3.08
CA LEU A 47 6.64 -13.23 -2.61
C LEU A 47 6.79 -13.08 -1.09
N GLY A 48 6.44 -14.09 -0.32
CA GLY A 48 6.59 -14.07 1.11
C GLY A 48 8.01 -14.14 1.63
N ARG A 49 8.83 -14.78 0.89
CA ARG A 49 10.27 -14.71 1.16
C ARG A 49 10.75 -13.27 1.24
N CYS A 50 10.25 -12.41 0.37
CA CYS A 50 10.62 -10.99 0.37
C CYS A 50 10.22 -10.29 1.68
N LEU A 51 9.04 -10.55 2.24
CA LEU A 51 8.58 -9.92 3.49
C LEU A 51 9.31 -10.46 4.71
N LEU A 52 9.47 -11.78 4.80
CA LEU A 52 10.25 -12.41 5.88
C LEU A 52 11.72 -12.06 5.79
N ASP A 53 12.29 -12.07 4.59
CA ASP A 53 13.67 -11.68 4.36
C ASP A 53 13.89 -10.21 4.75
N LEU A 54 12.93 -9.32 4.44
CA LEU A 54 12.96 -7.92 4.88
C LEU A 54 12.91 -7.82 6.40
N LEU A 55 12.02 -8.56 7.07
CA LEU A 55 11.91 -8.56 8.52
C LEU A 55 13.14 -9.15 9.21
N HIS A 56 13.66 -10.26 8.69
CA HIS A 56 14.88 -10.89 9.19
C HIS A 56 16.14 -10.06 8.90
N ALA A 57 16.18 -9.35 7.79
CA ALA A 57 17.22 -8.39 7.45
C ALA A 57 17.15 -7.09 8.29
N GLY A 58 16.17 -6.97 9.18
CA GLY A 58 15.99 -5.79 10.01
C GLY A 58 15.38 -4.60 9.28
N ALA A 59 14.63 -4.84 8.21
CA ALA A 59 13.88 -3.80 7.52
C ALA A 59 12.94 -3.05 8.47
N THR A 60 12.70 -1.80 8.18
CA THR A 60 11.80 -0.98 8.98
C THR A 60 10.34 -1.36 8.74
N ALA A 61 9.45 -1.04 9.69
CA ALA A 61 8.02 -1.23 9.50
C ALA A 61 7.49 -0.52 8.24
N LEU A 62 8.08 0.62 7.87
CA LEU A 62 7.75 1.34 6.64
C LEU A 62 8.11 0.54 5.37
N ASP A 63 9.28 -0.13 5.36
CA ASP A 63 9.71 -0.94 4.21
C ASP A 63 8.74 -2.10 3.99
N VAL A 64 8.32 -2.73 5.08
CA VAL A 64 7.37 -3.85 5.06
C VAL A 64 5.98 -3.39 4.60
N VAL A 65 5.47 -2.29 5.16
CA VAL A 65 4.15 -1.74 4.77
C VAL A 65 4.15 -1.31 3.31
N GLU A 66 5.19 -0.63 2.84
CA GLU A 66 5.32 -0.25 1.43
C GLU A 66 5.29 -1.48 0.53
N ALA A 67 6.08 -2.51 0.83
CA ALA A 67 6.14 -3.72 0.03
C ALA A 67 4.77 -4.43 -0.04
N VAL A 68 4.08 -4.59 1.09
CA VAL A 68 2.73 -5.20 1.12
C VAL A 68 1.74 -4.41 0.29
N VAL A 69 1.71 -3.09 0.43
CA VAL A 69 0.76 -2.26 -0.32
C VAL A 69 1.07 -2.26 -1.82
N GLN A 70 2.34 -2.30 -2.22
CA GLN A 70 2.73 -2.47 -3.63
C GLN A 70 2.16 -3.75 -4.24
N GLU A 71 2.14 -4.86 -3.48
CA GLU A 71 1.51 -6.11 -3.93
C GLU A 71 0.01 -5.93 -4.13
N LEU A 72 -0.68 -5.28 -3.18
CA LEU A 72 -2.11 -4.99 -3.30
C LEU A 72 -2.41 -4.05 -4.48
N GLU A 73 -1.58 -3.05 -4.72
CA GLU A 73 -1.71 -2.13 -5.86
C GLU A 73 -1.42 -2.81 -7.22
N THR A 74 -0.62 -3.86 -7.22
CA THR A 74 -0.25 -4.60 -8.44
C THR A 74 -1.26 -5.68 -8.80
N ASP A 75 -1.97 -6.23 -7.81
CA ASP A 75 -2.93 -7.32 -8.03
C ASP A 75 -4.31 -6.75 -8.44
N PRO A 76 -4.86 -7.19 -9.58
CA PRO A 76 -6.14 -6.68 -10.10
C PRO A 76 -7.36 -7.09 -9.28
N CYS A 77 -7.23 -7.94 -8.26
CA CYS A 77 -8.33 -8.33 -7.37
C CYS A 77 -8.73 -7.21 -6.41
N PHE A 78 -7.83 -6.25 -6.14
CA PHE A 78 -8.07 -5.17 -5.20
C PHE A 78 -8.49 -3.90 -5.93
N ASN A 79 -9.37 -3.12 -5.30
CA ASN A 79 -9.71 -1.76 -5.74
C ASN A 79 -8.58 -0.79 -5.34
N SER A 80 -7.39 -1.05 -5.86
CA SER A 80 -6.17 -0.31 -5.59
C SER A 80 -5.22 -0.48 -6.76
N GLY A 81 -4.55 0.57 -7.19
CA GLY A 81 -3.60 0.50 -8.30
C GLY A 81 -4.21 -0.10 -9.58
N ARG A 82 -3.69 -1.25 -10.00
CA ARG A 82 -4.09 -1.92 -11.26
C ARG A 82 -5.56 -2.36 -11.29
N GLY A 83 -6.14 -2.71 -10.13
CA GLY A 83 -7.53 -3.16 -10.01
C GLY A 83 -8.53 -2.06 -9.68
N SER A 84 -8.10 -0.79 -9.68
CA SER A 84 -8.95 0.34 -9.31
C SER A 84 -10.16 0.47 -10.23
N ALA A 85 -11.29 0.81 -9.63
CA ALA A 85 -12.50 1.18 -10.36
C ALA A 85 -12.26 2.41 -11.23
N LEU A 86 -12.90 2.44 -12.39
CA LEU A 86 -12.82 3.59 -13.28
C LEU A 86 -13.72 4.72 -12.80
N THR A 87 -13.27 5.94 -12.98
CA THR A 87 -14.09 7.13 -12.84
C THR A 87 -15.18 7.19 -13.92
N ARG A 88 -16.11 8.11 -13.81
CA ARG A 88 -17.13 8.35 -14.87
C ARG A 88 -16.51 8.71 -16.23
N ALA A 89 -15.31 9.27 -16.24
CA ALA A 89 -14.57 9.60 -17.44
C ALA A 89 -13.78 8.42 -18.03
N GLY A 90 -13.84 7.23 -17.41
CA GLY A 90 -13.08 6.04 -17.84
C GLY A 90 -11.61 6.09 -17.44
N THR A 91 -11.23 6.97 -16.54
CA THR A 91 -9.86 7.10 -16.02
C THR A 91 -9.75 6.46 -14.63
N VAL A 92 -8.53 6.15 -14.20
CA VAL A 92 -8.22 5.72 -12.83
C VAL A 92 -7.73 6.94 -12.06
N GLU A 93 -8.26 7.15 -10.87
CA GLU A 93 -7.77 8.12 -9.90
C GLU A 93 -7.52 7.38 -8.58
N ILE A 94 -6.32 7.46 -8.09
CA ILE A 94 -5.86 6.71 -6.91
C ILE A 94 -5.42 7.69 -5.84
N GLU A 95 -5.76 7.36 -4.61
CA GLU A 95 -5.29 8.02 -3.42
C GLU A 95 -4.44 7.03 -2.62
N ALA A 96 -3.37 7.51 -2.02
CA ALA A 96 -2.53 6.71 -1.15
C ALA A 96 -1.97 7.54 -0.01
N SER A 97 -1.70 6.89 1.10
CA SER A 97 -1.02 7.51 2.23
C SER A 97 -0.14 6.50 2.97
N ILE A 98 0.92 6.99 3.59
CA ILE A 98 1.79 6.21 4.46
C ILE A 98 2.17 7.04 5.68
N MET A 99 2.31 6.38 6.84
CA MET A 99 2.65 7.04 8.09
C MET A 99 3.76 6.30 8.84
N ASP A 100 4.73 7.06 9.34
CA ASP A 100 5.78 6.58 10.25
C ASP A 100 5.42 6.94 11.69
N GLY A 101 5.18 5.91 12.52
CA GLY A 101 4.84 6.10 13.92
C GLY A 101 5.97 6.71 14.75
N ARG A 102 7.24 6.46 14.41
CA ARG A 102 8.39 6.99 15.16
C ARG A 102 8.48 8.50 15.15
N GLY A 103 8.31 9.10 13.98
CA GLY A 103 8.39 10.56 13.82
C GLY A 103 7.04 11.24 13.66
N ARG A 104 5.95 10.47 13.70
CA ARG A 104 4.60 10.94 13.35
C ARG A 104 4.57 11.71 12.01
N ARG A 105 5.37 11.21 11.05
CA ARG A 105 5.45 11.76 9.71
C ARG A 105 4.47 11.02 8.83
N CYS A 106 3.82 11.73 7.94
CA CYS A 106 2.97 11.12 6.92
C CYS A 106 3.26 11.72 5.55
N GLY A 107 3.02 10.93 4.53
CA GLY A 107 2.95 11.37 3.14
C GLY A 107 1.64 10.90 2.55
N ALA A 108 1.03 11.72 1.71
CA ALA A 108 -0.19 11.39 1.01
C ALA A 108 -0.16 11.96 -0.42
N VAL A 109 -0.85 11.27 -1.32
CA VAL A 109 -1.10 11.72 -2.69
C VAL A 109 -2.56 11.49 -3.05
N PHE A 110 -3.11 12.35 -3.88
CA PHE A 110 -4.50 12.33 -4.30
C PHE A 110 -4.60 12.51 -5.81
N GLY A 111 -5.60 11.87 -6.44
CA GLY A 111 -5.89 12.04 -7.87
C GLY A 111 -4.76 11.56 -8.78
N VAL A 112 -3.98 10.57 -8.36
CA VAL A 112 -2.86 10.04 -9.14
C VAL A 112 -3.37 9.03 -10.16
N SER A 113 -3.06 9.24 -11.44
CA SER A 113 -3.51 8.39 -12.54
C SER A 113 -2.37 7.69 -13.32
N THR A 114 -1.13 8.15 -13.15
CA THR A 114 0.02 7.75 -13.99
C THR A 114 1.11 7.00 -13.26
N VAL A 115 0.94 6.74 -11.96
CA VAL A 115 1.94 6.06 -11.13
C VAL A 115 1.50 4.63 -10.85
N ARG A 116 2.38 3.68 -11.10
CA ARG A 116 2.11 2.25 -10.90
C ARG A 116 1.84 1.90 -9.43
N ASN A 117 2.69 2.42 -8.54
CA ASN A 117 2.61 2.18 -7.09
C ASN A 117 2.54 3.52 -6.34
N PRO A 118 1.35 4.07 -6.15
CA PRO A 118 1.13 5.32 -5.43
C PRO A 118 1.70 5.33 -4.01
N VAL A 119 1.71 4.18 -3.30
CA VAL A 119 2.31 4.08 -1.96
C VAL A 119 3.79 4.48 -1.95
N SER A 120 4.56 4.11 -2.98
CA SER A 120 5.97 4.50 -3.08
C SER A 120 6.14 6.00 -3.29
N LEU A 121 5.22 6.62 -4.01
CA LEU A 121 5.21 8.06 -4.17
C LEU A 121 4.93 8.76 -2.82
N THR A 122 3.98 8.24 -2.02
CA THR A 122 3.68 8.80 -0.69
C THR A 122 4.90 8.74 0.24
N ARG A 123 5.66 7.66 0.15
CA ARG A 123 6.89 7.52 0.94
C ARG A 123 7.95 8.57 0.57
N ARG A 124 8.10 8.87 -0.72
CA ARG A 124 8.97 9.96 -1.19
C ARG A 124 8.49 11.32 -0.70
N VAL A 125 7.18 11.59 -0.81
CA VAL A 125 6.57 12.82 -0.30
C VAL A 125 6.80 12.99 1.20
N MET A 126 6.66 11.91 1.99
CA MET A 126 6.94 11.92 3.43
C MET A 126 8.40 12.28 3.75
N GLY A 127 9.34 11.92 2.88
CA GLY A 127 10.77 12.23 3.02
C GLY A 127 11.16 13.64 2.64
N LEU A 128 10.27 14.42 2.00
CA LEU A 128 10.56 15.80 1.62
C LEU A 128 10.59 16.71 2.85
N PRO A 129 11.44 17.75 2.83
CA PRO A 129 11.40 18.80 3.83
C PRO A 129 9.99 19.41 3.90
N ARG A 130 9.47 19.62 5.11
CA ARG A 130 8.22 20.34 5.28
C ARG A 130 8.45 21.81 4.88
N PRO A 131 7.66 22.36 3.96
CA PRO A 131 7.72 23.78 3.68
C PRO A 131 7.34 24.56 4.95
N SER A 132 7.96 25.70 5.16
CA SER A 132 7.57 26.58 6.26
C SER A 132 6.13 27.07 6.06
N PRO A 133 5.43 27.47 7.13
CA PRO A 133 4.09 28.05 7.01
C PRO A 133 4.03 29.21 6.02
N GLU A 134 5.06 30.04 5.99
CA GLU A 134 5.17 31.17 5.07
C GLU A 134 5.26 30.71 3.60
N ALA A 135 6.03 29.65 3.33
CA ALA A 135 6.15 29.08 1.99
C ALA A 135 4.82 28.49 1.48
N TRP A 136 3.97 27.98 2.37
CA TRP A 136 2.62 27.55 2.03
C TRP A 136 1.74 28.76 1.65
N VAL A 137 1.76 29.83 2.42
CA VAL A 137 1.00 31.05 2.16
C VAL A 137 1.39 31.65 0.81
N ASP A 138 2.67 31.77 0.54
CA ASP A 138 3.15 32.33 -0.72
C ASP A 138 2.79 31.49 -1.94
N ARG A 139 2.75 30.18 -1.80
CA ARG A 139 2.48 29.27 -2.92
C ARG A 139 0.99 29.13 -3.26
N PHE A 140 0.09 29.23 -2.28
CA PHE A 140 -1.32 28.89 -2.46
C PHE A 140 -2.30 30.05 -2.21
N ILE A 141 -1.89 31.12 -1.58
CA ILE A 141 -2.78 32.24 -1.22
C ILE A 141 -2.50 33.51 -2.01
N LYS A 142 -1.29 33.73 -2.48
CA LYS A 142 -0.88 34.92 -3.24
C LYS A 142 -1.02 34.79 -4.76
N ARG A 143 -1.86 33.89 -5.26
CA ARG A 143 -2.20 33.84 -6.69
C ARG A 143 -3.53 34.54 -6.94
#